data_2fe26057d11761f009cc323df5a630e5
#
_entry.id   2fe26057d11761f009cc323df5a630e5
#
_cell.length_a   1.000
_cell.length_b   1.000
_cell.length_c   1.000
_cell.angle_alpha   90.00
_cell.angle_beta   90.00
_cell.angle_gamma   90.00
#
_symmetry.space_group_name_H-M   'P 1'
#
loop_
_entity.id
_entity.type
_entity.pdbx_description
1 polymer ?
#
loop_
_entity_poly.entity_id
_entity_poly.type
_entity_poly.pdbx_seq_one_letter_code
_entity_poly.pdbx_strand_id
1 'polypeptide(L)' 'MADSEGEILTLEEVAAYLKAGKRTVYRLAQEGRIPAFKLGGSWRFRRAELDNWIAASIGNPHKQGKS' A
#
# COMPACT_ATOMS: atom_id res chain seq x y z
N MET A 1 7.57 10.91 17.93
CA MET A 1 7.25 10.94 17.33
C MET A 1 6.78 10.02 16.64
N ALA A 2 6.00 9.71 16.50
CA ALA A 2 5.59 8.77 15.82
C ALA A 2 5.92 8.94 14.60
N ASP A 3 6.41 8.25 14.04
CA ASP A 3 6.78 8.57 12.90
C ASP A 3 6.10 7.72 11.98
N SER A 4 5.78 8.16 10.84
CA SER A 4 5.12 7.41 9.89
C SER A 4 5.91 6.25 9.46
N GLU A 5 7.18 6.29 9.64
CA GLU A 5 7.97 5.17 9.27
C GLU A 5 7.65 3.95 10.07
N GLY A 6 7.26 4.10 11.29
CA GLY A 6 6.95 2.97 12.11
C GLY A 6 5.51 2.60 12.11
N GLU A 7 4.71 3.33 11.36
CA GLU A 7 3.29 3.10 11.39
C GLU A 7 2.90 1.85 10.63
N ILE A 8 2.09 1.03 11.24
CA ILE A 8 1.59 -0.19 10.61
C ILE A 8 0.11 0.00 10.31
N LEU A 9 -0.28 -0.29 9.10
CA LEU A 9 -1.65 -0.09 8.68
C LEU A 9 -2.34 -1.42 8.44
N THR A 10 -3.64 -1.44 8.66
CA THR A 10 -4.43 -2.62 8.35
C THR A 10 -4.85 -2.54 6.90
N LEU A 11 -5.42 -3.61 6.40
CA LEU A 11 -5.88 -3.66 5.03
C LEU A 11 -6.96 -2.61 4.79
N GLU A 12 -7.86 -2.44 5.75
CA GLU A 12 -8.89 -1.44 5.61
C GLU A 12 -8.30 -0.03 5.58
N GLU A 13 -7.29 0.19 6.39
CA GLU A 13 -6.68 1.50 6.42
C GLU A 13 -5.97 1.81 5.11
N VAL A 14 -5.33 0.79 4.52
CA VAL A 14 -4.66 1.00 3.25
C VAL A 14 -5.69 1.24 2.15
N ALA A 15 -6.80 0.50 2.19
CA ALA A 15 -7.83 0.70 1.20
C ALA A 15 -8.37 2.12 1.25
N ALA A 16 -8.58 2.64 2.45
CA ALA A 16 -9.05 4.00 2.59
C ALA A 16 -7.99 5.00 2.15
N TYR A 17 -6.74 4.71 2.49
CA TYR A 17 -5.64 5.59 2.16
C TYR A 17 -5.47 5.70 0.64
N LEU A 18 -5.63 4.58 -0.06
CA LEU A 18 -5.48 4.57 -1.50
C LEU A 18 -6.79 4.84 -2.21
N LYS A 19 -7.87 4.93 -1.48
CA LYS A 19 -9.20 5.11 -2.03
C LYS A 19 -9.51 3.98 -2.99
N ALA A 20 -9.16 2.78 -2.58
CA ALA A 20 -9.41 1.60 -3.40
C ALA A 20 -10.29 0.64 -2.62
N GLY A 21 -10.84 -0.32 -3.29
CA GLY A 21 -11.67 -1.31 -2.61
C GLY A 21 -10.81 -2.26 -1.81
N LYS A 22 -11.35 -2.77 -0.70
CA LYS A 22 -10.59 -3.69 0.12
C LYS A 22 -10.22 -4.94 -0.65
N ARG A 23 -11.09 -5.41 -1.52
CA ARG A 23 -10.81 -6.58 -2.29
C ARG A 23 -9.61 -6.36 -3.20
N THR A 24 -9.50 -5.18 -3.78
CA THR A 24 -8.38 -4.86 -4.64
C THR A 24 -7.07 -4.90 -3.86
N VAL A 25 -7.07 -4.30 -2.66
CA VAL A 25 -5.86 -4.28 -1.84
C VAL A 25 -5.50 -5.70 -1.41
N TYR A 26 -6.50 -6.49 -1.04
CA TYR A 26 -6.26 -7.85 -0.64
C TYR A 26 -5.61 -8.65 -1.76
N ARG A 27 -6.12 -8.47 -2.97
CA ARG A 27 -5.57 -9.19 -4.10
C ARG A 27 -4.13 -8.76 -4.37
N LEU A 28 -3.86 -7.46 -4.30
CA LEU A 28 -2.50 -7.00 -4.52
C LEU A 28 -1.55 -7.57 -3.48
N ALA A 29 -2.02 -7.66 -2.23
CA ALA A 29 -1.18 -8.22 -1.18
C ALA A 29 -0.93 -9.70 -1.43
N GLN A 30 -1.96 -10.42 -1.82
CA GLN A 30 -1.80 -11.84 -2.07
C GLN A 30 -0.89 -12.11 -3.24
N GLU A 31 -0.89 -11.26 -4.23
CA GLU A 31 -0.05 -11.45 -5.39
C GLU A 31 1.35 -10.89 -5.21
N GLY A 32 1.61 -10.28 -4.07
CA GLY A 32 2.93 -9.73 -3.84
C GLY A 32 3.21 -8.48 -4.63
N ARG A 33 2.17 -7.77 -5.03
CA ARG A 33 2.34 -6.58 -5.85
C ARG A 33 2.33 -5.30 -5.04
N ILE A 34 2.11 -5.39 -3.76
CA ILE A 34 2.12 -4.25 -2.87
C ILE A 34 2.89 -4.69 -1.65
N PRO A 35 3.71 -3.84 -1.04
CA PRO A 35 4.48 -4.26 0.12
C PRO A 35 3.57 -4.56 1.30
N ALA A 36 3.55 -5.79 1.73
CA ALA A 36 2.68 -6.23 2.80
C ALA A 36 3.30 -7.42 3.51
N PHE A 37 2.84 -7.68 4.71
CA PHE A 37 3.30 -8.86 5.42
C PHE A 37 2.12 -9.44 6.21
N LYS A 38 2.18 -10.72 6.50
CA LYS A 38 1.13 -11.37 7.24
C LYS A 38 1.44 -11.34 8.70
N LEU A 39 0.46 -10.92 9.48
CA LEU A 39 0.63 -10.91 10.91
C LEU A 39 -0.52 -11.72 11.47
N GLY A 40 -0.24 -12.93 11.87
CA GLY A 40 -1.25 -13.78 12.44
C GLY A 40 -2.38 -14.12 11.52
N GLY A 41 -2.32 -14.02 10.31
CA GLY A 41 -3.39 -14.33 9.41
C GLY A 41 -4.03 -13.12 8.80
N SER A 42 -3.58 -11.94 9.17
CA SER A 42 -4.12 -10.73 8.60
C SER A 42 -3.01 -9.98 7.89
N TRP A 43 -3.37 -9.26 6.86
CA TRP A 43 -2.39 -8.48 6.15
C TRP A 43 -2.13 -7.17 6.88
N ARG A 44 -0.87 -6.78 6.92
CA ARG A 44 -0.47 -5.51 7.50
C ARG A 44 0.51 -4.86 6.55
N PHE A 45 0.60 -3.54 6.63
CA PHE A 45 1.41 -2.78 5.69
C PHE A 45 2.22 -1.75 6.47
N ARG A 46 3.44 -1.51 6.06
CA ARG A 46 4.25 -0.49 6.69
C ARG A 46 4.07 0.78 5.90
N ARG A 47 3.70 1.85 6.57
CA ARG A 47 3.40 3.09 5.92
C ARG A 47 4.55 3.59 5.05
N ALA A 48 5.76 3.50 5.57
CA ALA A 48 6.90 3.97 4.81
C ALA A 48 7.08 3.21 3.52
N GLU A 49 6.91 1.89 3.57
CA GLU A 49 7.06 1.10 2.38
C GLU A 49 5.92 1.35 1.42
N LEU A 50 4.74 1.57 1.95
CA LEU A 50 3.60 1.83 1.11
C LEU A 50 3.78 3.16 0.38
N ASP A 51 4.26 4.17 1.07
CA ASP A 51 4.49 5.45 0.44
C ASP A 51 5.55 5.37 -0.64
N ASN A 52 6.59 4.57 -0.41
CA ASN A 52 7.61 4.38 -1.42
C ASN A 52 7.03 3.67 -2.63
N TRP A 53 6.16 2.70 -2.38
CA TRP A 53 5.55 1.96 -3.46
C TRP A 53 4.65 2.88 -4.30
N ILE A 54 3.92 3.76 -3.64
CA ILE A 54 3.07 4.71 -4.33
C ILE A 54 3.93 5.63 -5.18
N ALA A 55 5.00 6.13 -4.61
CA ALA A 55 5.87 7.04 -5.34
C ALA A 55 6.47 6.36 -6.56
N ALA A 56 6.84 5.11 -6.42
CA ALA A 56 7.41 4.39 -7.54
C ALA A 56 6.36 4.15 -8.62
N SER A 57 5.12 3.91 -8.19
CA SER A 57 4.06 3.63 -9.14
C SER A 57 3.73 4.85 -10.00
N ILE A 58 3.90 6.04 -9.45
CA ILE A 58 3.59 7.22 -10.22
C ILE A 58 4.85 7.99 -10.51
N GLY A 59 5.97 7.32 -10.49
CA GLY A 59 7.22 7.99 -10.68
C GLY A 59 7.43 8.48 -12.08
N ASN A 60 6.70 7.98 -13.04
CA ASN A 60 6.83 8.44 -14.36
C ASN A 60 5.60 9.10 -14.79
N PRO A 61 5.39 10.25 -14.28
CA PRO A 61 4.19 10.93 -14.54
C PRO A 61 3.88 11.13 -15.99
N HIS A 62 4.87 11.38 -16.73
CA HIS A 62 4.55 11.66 -18.06
C HIS A 62 3.99 10.43 -18.72
N LYS A 63 4.36 9.33 -18.25
CA LYS A 63 3.92 8.23 -18.78
C LYS A 63 2.59 7.96 -18.48
N GLN A 64 2.26 8.18 -17.44
CA GLN A 64 1.06 7.86 -17.10
C GLN A 64 0.19 8.76 -17.48
N GLY A 65 0.61 9.64 -17.57
CA GLY A 65 -0.22 10.51 -17.95
C GLY A 65 -1.07 10.02 -18.98
N LYS A 66 -1.00 9.52 -19.14
CA LYS A 66 -1.69 9.20 -19.91
C LYS A 66 -2.51 8.60 -19.61
N SER A 67 -2.54 8.33 -19.13
CA SER A 67 -3.19 7.97 -18.77
C SER A 67 -3.60 8.03 -18.63
#